data_a6cd04be174337818083c1cfeb0640a7
#
_entry.id   a6cd04be174337818083c1cfeb0640a7
#
_cell.length_a   1.000
_cell.length_b   1.000
_cell.length_c   1.000
_cell.angle_alpha   90.00
_cell.angle_beta   90.00
_cell.angle_gamma   90.00
#
_symmetry.space_group_name_H-M   'P 1'
#
loop_
_entity.id
_entity.type
_entity.pdbx_description
1 polymer ?
#
loop_
_entity_poly.entity_id
_entity_poly.type
_entity_poly.pdbx_seq_one_letter_code
_entity_poly.pdbx_strand_id
1 'polypeptide(L)'
;MTMRLKLYTLLCASFLFLFTSCNQDDDPVPPEAGSKTVLVYIVADKNGLESSYPSNFATQDIDEMLVGMKSIDTSLYNLLVYLDDNGDSPILFRIAKDKKGNVERQIVKKYAEQVSTDVDVMKEVMHRTFYEYPADSYGLVYWSHADGWIPYPVPSASTRWIGQDVGEGQDNRMNISDFVEVLDDEMPHFDFIMFDACFMMSIEVAYAVRNYTDYYMGCPTENPGPGAPYDKVVPLMFKQGAAVQMAEAYFNHYNENYKAGVGISNANWTGGTSVAVLKTSELDNLAILTNQVLQTDVTLEELRANIFDYDKRISKGHIGYFDMQGIIQYLTSDVEYKMWKQAFNSALVYWNTTEKNYSAFADYRFD
;
A
#
# COMPACT_ATOMS: atom_id res chain seq x y z
N MET A 1 75.42 -19.83 44.33
CA MET A 1 74.94 -20.38 43.05
C MET A 1 74.27 -19.25 42.31
N THR A 2 75.05 -18.67 41.39
CA THR A 2 74.77 -17.34 40.81
C THR A 2 74.19 -17.48 39.39
N MET A 3 73.03 -16.92 39.16
CA MET A 3 72.35 -16.89 37.88
C MET A 3 72.74 -15.60 37.13
N ARG A 4 73.35 -15.74 35.98
CA ARG A 4 73.74 -14.59 35.13
C ARG A 4 72.62 -14.28 34.10
N LEU A 5 72.15 -13.04 34.17
CA LEU A 5 71.23 -12.44 33.23
C LEU A 5 71.98 -12.01 31.97
N LYS A 6 71.58 -12.47 30.79
CA LYS A 6 72.05 -11.96 29.50
C LYS A 6 71.02 -11.07 28.85
N LEU A 7 71.46 -9.83 28.69
CA LEU A 7 70.72 -8.77 27.98
C LEU A 7 70.89 -8.94 26.47
N TYR A 8 69.81 -9.10 25.71
CA TYR A 8 69.85 -9.00 24.25
C TYR A 8 69.16 -7.70 23.81
N THR A 9 69.98 -6.81 23.26
CA THR A 9 69.54 -5.63 22.50
C THR A 9 68.94 -6.07 21.15
N LEU A 10 67.68 -5.77 20.92
CA LEU A 10 67.02 -5.99 19.63
C LEU A 10 66.90 -4.65 18.92
N LEU A 11 67.50 -4.58 17.75
CA LEU A 11 67.50 -3.46 16.82
C LEU A 11 66.04 -3.35 16.21
N CYS A 12 65.32 -2.26 16.47
CA CYS A 12 64.06 -1.95 15.76
C CYS A 12 64.38 -1.34 14.40
N ALA A 13 64.25 -2.14 13.35
CA ALA A 13 64.15 -1.62 11.99
C ALA A 13 62.75 -1.05 11.75
N SER A 14 62.69 0.29 11.60
CA SER A 14 61.44 0.98 11.26
C SER A 14 61.06 0.70 9.79
N PHE A 15 60.07 -0.17 9.59
CA PHE A 15 59.40 -0.29 8.31
C PHE A 15 58.28 0.78 8.25
N LEU A 16 58.49 1.84 7.48
CA LEU A 16 57.44 2.75 7.06
C LEU A 16 56.56 2.00 6.07
N PHE A 17 55.41 1.53 6.52
CA PHE A 17 54.29 1.20 5.63
C PHE A 17 53.57 2.50 5.23
N LEU A 18 53.77 2.92 3.99
CA LEU A 18 52.92 3.88 3.34
C LEU A 18 51.55 3.17 3.11
N PHE A 19 50.60 3.43 4.01
CA PHE A 19 49.21 3.12 3.74
C PHE A 19 48.76 4.11 2.71
N THR A 20 48.61 3.66 1.45
CA THR A 20 47.77 4.30 0.48
C THR A 20 46.33 4.16 1.03
N SER A 21 45.78 5.27 1.51
CA SER A 21 44.37 5.41 1.81
C SER A 21 43.63 5.13 0.50
N CYS A 22 43.05 3.94 0.36
CA CYS A 22 41.91 3.79 -0.51
C CYS A 22 40.80 4.72 0.03
N ASN A 23 40.31 5.62 -0.78
CA ASN A 23 39.04 6.24 -0.51
C ASN A 23 38.03 5.09 -0.37
N GLN A 24 37.70 4.74 0.89
CA GLN A 24 36.43 4.11 1.15
C GLN A 24 35.44 5.18 0.73
N ASP A 25 34.65 4.87 -0.28
CA ASP A 25 33.37 5.51 -0.45
C ASP A 25 32.69 5.36 0.91
N ASP A 26 32.53 6.47 1.63
CA ASP A 26 31.79 6.48 2.87
C ASP A 26 30.37 6.03 2.51
N ASP A 27 30.05 4.78 2.79
CA ASP A 27 28.65 4.36 2.75
C ASP A 27 27.88 5.35 3.62
N PRO A 28 26.80 5.93 3.09
CA PRO A 28 26.05 6.94 3.84
C PRO A 28 25.64 6.34 5.17
N VAL A 29 26.08 6.96 6.26
CA VAL A 29 25.66 6.55 7.61
C VAL A 29 24.15 6.70 7.66
N PRO A 30 23.40 5.63 7.98
CA PRO A 30 21.95 5.72 8.11
C PRO A 30 21.58 6.88 9.04
N PRO A 31 20.55 7.67 8.72
CA PRO A 31 20.08 8.74 9.60
C PRO A 31 19.63 8.17 10.95
N GLU A 32 19.68 9.01 12.00
CA GLU A 32 19.10 8.63 13.30
C GLU A 32 17.64 8.20 13.14
N ALA A 33 17.19 7.24 13.95
CA ALA A 33 15.82 6.72 13.90
C ALA A 33 14.81 7.87 14.10
N GLY A 34 13.87 7.98 13.17
CA GLY A 34 12.72 8.88 13.25
C GLY A 34 11.55 8.21 13.95
N SER A 35 10.55 8.98 14.36
CA SER A 35 9.35 8.41 15.01
C SER A 35 8.51 7.54 14.07
N LYS A 36 8.45 7.89 12.77
CA LYS A 36 7.75 7.05 11.76
C LYS A 36 8.34 7.22 10.37
N THR A 37 8.47 6.09 9.68
CA THR A 37 8.81 6.04 8.26
C THR A 37 7.64 5.45 7.48
N VAL A 38 7.19 6.16 6.45
CA VAL A 38 6.13 5.72 5.53
C VAL A 38 6.71 5.61 4.13
N LEU A 39 6.47 4.48 3.47
CA LEU A 39 6.74 4.28 2.05
C LEU A 39 5.43 4.36 1.26
N VAL A 40 5.40 5.19 0.22
CA VAL A 40 4.40 5.14 -0.85
C VAL A 40 5.07 4.51 -2.07
N TYR A 41 4.61 3.32 -2.43
CA TYR A 41 5.14 2.54 -3.55
C TYR A 41 4.22 2.72 -4.76
N ILE A 42 4.66 3.52 -5.75
CA ILE A 42 3.88 3.90 -6.93
C ILE A 42 4.35 3.10 -8.14
N VAL A 43 3.44 2.30 -8.70
CA VAL A 43 3.64 1.57 -9.96
C VAL A 43 2.69 2.15 -11.01
N ALA A 44 3.23 2.98 -11.89
CA ALA A 44 2.49 3.74 -12.88
C ALA A 44 3.05 3.60 -14.31
N ASP A 45 3.99 2.66 -14.55
CA ASP A 45 4.67 2.63 -15.84
C ASP A 45 3.75 2.12 -16.95
N LYS A 46 3.44 3.01 -17.89
CA LYS A 46 2.64 2.80 -19.11
C LYS A 46 1.29 2.09 -18.88
N ASN A 47 0.73 2.25 -17.70
CA ASN A 47 -0.54 1.62 -17.30
C ASN A 47 -1.75 2.56 -17.32
N GLY A 48 -1.58 3.82 -17.71
CA GLY A 48 -2.65 4.83 -17.77
C GLY A 48 -2.77 5.70 -16.52
N LEU A 49 -1.92 5.50 -15.51
CA LEU A 49 -1.87 6.31 -14.27
C LEU A 49 -0.65 7.24 -14.21
N GLU A 50 0.10 7.30 -15.28
CA GLU A 50 1.37 8.00 -15.41
C GLU A 50 1.30 9.48 -15.03
N SER A 51 2.47 10.09 -14.88
CA SER A 51 2.65 11.52 -14.66
C SER A 51 2.35 12.38 -15.88
N SER A 52 2.15 11.79 -17.06
CA SER A 52 1.90 12.52 -18.31
C SER A 52 0.42 12.73 -18.60
N TYR A 53 0.12 13.81 -19.34
CA TYR A 53 -1.24 14.05 -19.83
C TYR A 53 -1.72 12.89 -20.75
N PRO A 54 -2.99 12.44 -20.67
CA PRO A 54 -4.11 13.12 -20.00
C PRO A 54 -4.31 12.75 -18.54
N SER A 55 -3.68 11.68 -18.03
CA SER A 55 -3.93 11.16 -16.67
C SER A 55 -3.24 12.00 -15.61
N ASN A 56 -1.93 12.11 -15.65
CA ASN A 56 -1.03 12.79 -14.72
C ASN A 56 -1.33 12.57 -13.21
N PHE A 57 -1.94 11.42 -12.86
CA PHE A 57 -2.33 11.11 -11.47
C PHE A 57 -1.12 11.00 -10.55
N ALA A 58 -0.08 10.25 -10.94
CA ALA A 58 1.12 10.11 -10.14
C ALA A 58 1.77 11.47 -9.81
N THR A 59 1.82 12.41 -10.77
CA THR A 59 2.32 13.78 -10.51
C THR A 59 1.43 14.54 -9.54
N GLN A 60 0.11 14.49 -9.72
CA GLN A 60 -0.84 15.19 -8.84
C GLN A 60 -0.69 14.72 -7.40
N ASP A 61 -0.66 13.41 -7.19
CA ASP A 61 -0.55 12.82 -5.86
C ASP A 61 0.79 13.18 -5.19
N ILE A 62 1.89 13.16 -5.95
CA ILE A 62 3.19 13.60 -5.42
C ILE A 62 3.19 15.09 -5.09
N ASP A 63 2.55 15.93 -5.88
CA ASP A 63 2.41 17.36 -5.59
C ASP A 63 1.54 17.59 -4.33
N GLU A 64 0.50 16.80 -4.14
CA GLU A 64 -0.29 16.79 -2.89
C GLU A 64 0.54 16.31 -1.69
N MET A 65 1.37 15.26 -1.85
CA MET A 65 2.31 14.81 -0.81
C MET A 65 3.27 15.92 -0.39
N LEU A 66 3.80 16.69 -1.35
CA LEU A 66 4.64 17.87 -1.07
C LEU A 66 3.88 18.92 -0.24
N VAL A 67 2.59 19.11 -0.50
CA VAL A 67 1.73 20.01 0.28
C VAL A 67 1.50 19.44 1.68
N GLY A 68 1.15 18.18 1.82
CA GLY A 68 0.92 17.52 3.10
C GLY A 68 2.13 17.56 4.03
N MET A 69 3.33 17.40 3.48
CA MET A 69 4.58 17.44 4.24
C MET A 69 4.97 18.82 4.77
N LYS A 70 4.34 19.91 4.33
CA LYS A 70 4.64 21.27 4.84
C LYS A 70 4.44 21.41 6.34
N SER A 71 3.45 20.71 6.90
CA SER A 71 3.13 20.74 8.33
C SER A 71 3.93 19.74 9.16
N ILE A 72 4.70 18.84 8.53
CA ILE A 72 5.39 17.73 9.19
C ILE A 72 6.81 18.12 9.59
N ASP A 73 7.26 17.62 10.74
CA ASP A 73 8.65 17.70 11.16
C ASP A 73 9.46 16.60 10.49
N THR A 74 10.17 16.98 9.42
CA THR A 74 10.96 16.02 8.63
C THR A 74 12.28 15.62 9.29
N SER A 75 12.57 16.08 10.51
CA SER A 75 13.67 15.54 11.33
C SER A 75 13.24 14.29 12.10
N LEU A 76 11.94 14.09 12.32
CA LEU A 76 11.38 12.96 13.07
C LEU A 76 10.61 12.00 12.17
N TYR A 77 10.07 12.48 11.04
CA TYR A 77 9.18 11.72 10.17
C TYR A 77 9.72 11.63 8.74
N ASN A 78 9.67 10.44 8.18
CA ASN A 78 10.16 10.16 6.84
C ASN A 78 9.00 9.76 5.92
N LEU A 79 8.81 10.49 4.83
CA LEU A 79 7.97 10.08 3.72
C LEU A 79 8.87 9.72 2.55
N LEU A 80 8.95 8.45 2.23
CA LEU A 80 9.66 7.92 1.07
C LEU A 80 8.65 7.63 -0.03
N VAL A 81 9.01 7.90 -1.27
CA VAL A 81 8.21 7.58 -2.44
C VAL A 81 9.10 6.83 -3.43
N TYR A 82 8.70 5.61 -3.75
CA TYR A 82 9.20 4.91 -4.92
C TYR A 82 8.25 5.23 -6.07
N LEU A 83 8.79 5.69 -7.18
CA LEU A 83 8.05 6.04 -8.39
C LEU A 83 8.64 5.29 -9.57
N ASP A 84 7.82 4.49 -10.20
CA ASP A 84 8.03 3.90 -11.51
C ASP A 84 6.98 4.44 -12.48
N ASP A 85 7.41 5.16 -13.52
CA ASP A 85 6.53 6.02 -14.32
C ASP A 85 7.05 6.23 -15.74
N ASN A 86 6.20 6.08 -16.74
CA ASN A 86 6.42 6.46 -18.14
C ASN A 86 7.59 5.80 -18.89
N GLY A 87 8.14 4.67 -18.40
CA GLY A 87 9.34 4.04 -18.94
C GLY A 87 10.61 4.84 -18.67
N ASP A 88 10.54 5.79 -17.75
CA ASP A 88 11.71 6.40 -17.14
C ASP A 88 12.27 5.47 -16.05
N SER A 89 13.57 5.51 -15.83
CA SER A 89 14.18 4.71 -14.78
C SER A 89 13.56 4.99 -13.41
N PRO A 90 13.11 3.97 -12.66
CA PRO A 90 12.45 4.15 -11.37
C PRO A 90 13.33 4.90 -10.37
N ILE A 91 12.71 5.66 -9.49
CA ILE A 91 13.39 6.47 -8.48
C ILE A 91 12.79 6.27 -7.09
N LEU A 92 13.66 6.18 -6.08
CA LEU A 92 13.30 6.33 -4.68
C LEU A 92 13.73 7.72 -4.22
N PHE A 93 12.82 8.50 -3.65
CA PHE A 93 13.11 9.80 -3.09
C PHE A 93 12.40 10.01 -1.76
N ARG A 94 12.98 10.87 -0.93
CA ARG A 94 12.38 11.34 0.31
C ARG A 94 11.76 12.71 0.07
N ILE A 95 10.57 12.94 0.61
CA ILE A 95 9.98 14.28 0.68
C ILE A 95 10.34 14.89 2.04
N ALA A 96 11.18 15.90 2.02
CA ALA A 96 11.69 16.53 3.25
C ALA A 96 11.91 18.04 3.08
N LYS A 97 12.13 18.74 4.18
CA LYS A 97 12.46 20.16 4.18
C LYS A 97 13.94 20.38 3.92
N ASP A 98 14.25 21.33 3.06
CA ASP A 98 15.60 21.84 2.86
C ASP A 98 16.07 22.68 4.06
N LYS A 99 17.30 23.18 4.03
CA LYS A 99 17.87 24.05 5.08
C LYS A 99 17.12 25.39 5.23
N LYS A 100 16.28 25.77 4.28
CA LYS A 100 15.46 26.99 4.30
C LYS A 100 14.01 26.70 4.73
N GLY A 101 13.65 25.44 4.94
CA GLY A 101 12.32 25.01 5.31
C GLY A 101 11.39 24.75 4.12
N ASN A 102 11.88 24.77 2.88
CA ASN A 102 11.08 24.42 1.71
C ASN A 102 10.98 22.90 1.59
N VAL A 103 9.78 22.37 1.35
CA VAL A 103 9.57 20.96 1.08
C VAL A 103 10.01 20.65 -0.37
N GLU A 104 10.83 19.63 -0.52
CA GLU A 104 11.38 19.20 -1.79
C GLU A 104 11.53 17.69 -1.89
N ARG A 105 11.74 17.16 -3.10
CA ARG A 105 12.10 15.76 -3.36
C ARG A 105 13.61 15.61 -3.26
N GLN A 106 14.08 14.78 -2.34
CA GLN A 106 15.49 14.45 -2.16
C GLN A 106 15.73 13.04 -2.69
N ILE A 107 16.43 12.92 -3.82
CA ILE A 107 16.69 11.61 -4.44
C ILE A 107 17.54 10.76 -3.50
N VAL A 108 17.04 9.59 -3.16
CA VAL A 108 17.73 8.55 -2.38
C VAL A 108 18.47 7.61 -3.35
N LYS A 109 17.74 7.06 -4.35
CA LYS A 109 18.32 6.15 -5.33
C LYS A 109 17.61 6.28 -6.68
N LYS A 110 18.40 6.15 -7.74
CA LYS A 110 17.91 5.90 -9.10
C LYS A 110 18.19 4.45 -9.45
N TYR A 111 17.21 3.76 -9.96
CA TYR A 111 17.30 2.37 -10.39
C TYR A 111 17.56 2.31 -11.90
N ALA A 112 18.07 1.20 -12.39
CA ALA A 112 17.90 0.87 -13.80
C ALA A 112 16.43 0.52 -14.05
N GLU A 113 16.00 0.54 -15.29
CA GLU A 113 14.68 0.04 -15.68
C GLU A 113 14.47 -1.37 -15.16
N GLN A 114 13.33 -1.62 -14.51
CA GLN A 114 13.03 -2.88 -13.84
C GLN A 114 11.52 -3.06 -13.69
N VAL A 115 11.07 -4.28 -13.52
CA VAL A 115 9.66 -4.61 -13.32
C VAL A 115 9.27 -4.36 -11.85
N SER A 116 8.56 -3.27 -11.58
CA SER A 116 8.20 -2.86 -10.21
C SER A 116 7.15 -3.74 -9.52
N THR A 117 6.53 -4.67 -10.26
CA THR A 117 5.66 -5.70 -9.71
C THR A 117 6.38 -7.03 -9.43
N ASP A 118 7.71 -7.08 -9.62
CA ASP A 118 8.53 -8.23 -9.27
C ASP A 118 8.82 -8.28 -7.77
N VAL A 119 8.80 -9.49 -7.18
CA VAL A 119 8.99 -9.71 -5.74
C VAL A 119 10.36 -9.23 -5.28
N ASP A 120 11.43 -9.59 -6.00
CA ASP A 120 12.80 -9.26 -5.61
C ASP A 120 13.06 -7.75 -5.72
N VAL A 121 12.47 -7.10 -6.75
CA VAL A 121 12.54 -5.66 -6.94
C VAL A 121 11.84 -4.93 -5.79
N MET A 122 10.63 -5.32 -5.45
CA MET A 122 9.89 -4.68 -4.37
C MET A 122 10.56 -4.91 -3.00
N LYS A 123 11.07 -6.12 -2.74
CA LYS A 123 11.88 -6.43 -1.55
C LYS A 123 13.08 -5.49 -1.43
N GLU A 124 13.87 -5.35 -2.49
CA GLU A 124 15.06 -4.48 -2.48
C GLU A 124 14.70 -3.04 -2.14
N VAL A 125 13.66 -2.49 -2.75
CA VAL A 125 13.20 -1.12 -2.49
C VAL A 125 12.72 -0.95 -1.05
N MET A 126 11.93 -1.89 -0.53
CA MET A 126 11.41 -1.84 0.83
C MET A 126 12.52 -2.01 1.87
N HIS A 127 13.40 -3.00 1.69
CA HIS A 127 14.58 -3.19 2.56
C HIS A 127 15.42 -1.94 2.62
N ARG A 128 15.77 -1.39 1.47
CA ARG A 128 16.53 -0.13 1.41
C ARG A 128 15.83 0.98 2.17
N THR A 129 14.54 1.16 1.94
CA THR A 129 13.75 2.22 2.58
C THR A 129 13.80 2.10 4.10
N PHE A 130 13.50 0.94 4.65
CA PHE A 130 13.38 0.78 6.09
C PHE A 130 14.72 0.59 6.80
N TYR A 131 15.75 0.15 6.07
CA TYR A 131 17.11 0.10 6.57
C TYR A 131 17.77 1.50 6.62
N GLU A 132 17.64 2.30 5.56
CA GLU A 132 18.24 3.64 5.50
C GLU A 132 17.46 4.68 6.32
N TYR A 133 16.17 4.42 6.58
CA TYR A 133 15.29 5.30 7.35
C TYR A 133 14.60 4.55 8.51
N PRO A 134 15.40 4.05 9.47
CA PRO A 134 14.83 3.36 10.63
C PRO A 134 13.99 4.31 11.48
N ALA A 135 12.91 3.77 12.09
CA ALA A 135 11.96 4.53 12.88
C ALA A 135 11.35 3.63 13.98
N ASP A 136 10.60 4.25 14.91
CA ASP A 136 9.87 3.53 15.95
C ASP A 136 8.63 2.81 15.40
N SER A 137 8.07 3.31 14.28
CA SER A 137 6.92 2.72 13.61
C SER A 137 6.95 2.97 12.11
N TYR A 138 6.14 2.19 11.36
CA TYR A 138 6.20 2.15 9.90
C TYR A 138 4.81 2.14 9.28
N GLY A 139 4.70 2.65 8.06
CA GLY A 139 3.49 2.60 7.25
C GLY A 139 3.83 2.28 5.79
N LEU A 140 2.91 1.62 5.12
CA LEU A 140 3.04 1.28 3.70
C LEU A 140 1.77 1.69 2.95
N VAL A 141 1.95 2.39 1.83
CA VAL A 141 0.91 2.63 0.83
C VAL A 141 1.36 1.99 -0.48
N TYR A 142 0.52 1.12 -1.01
CA TYR A 142 0.68 0.57 -2.35
C TYR A 142 -0.27 1.28 -3.31
N TRP A 143 0.28 1.93 -4.33
CA TRP A 143 -0.46 2.76 -5.28
C TRP A 143 -0.28 2.26 -6.70
N SER A 144 -1.35 1.79 -7.32
CA SER A 144 -1.39 1.34 -8.71
C SER A 144 -2.81 0.99 -9.14
N HIS A 145 -2.98 0.47 -10.34
CA HIS A 145 -4.16 -0.33 -10.66
C HIS A 145 -4.21 -1.61 -9.81
N ALA A 146 -5.40 -2.07 -9.51
CA ALA A 146 -5.66 -3.40 -8.96
C ALA A 146 -7.03 -3.90 -9.41
N ASP A 147 -7.22 -5.21 -9.33
CA ASP A 147 -8.48 -5.87 -9.65
C ASP A 147 -8.79 -7.00 -8.65
N GLY A 148 -8.43 -6.81 -7.37
CA GLY A 148 -8.72 -7.70 -6.25
C GLY A 148 -7.73 -8.85 -6.09
N TRP A 149 -8.16 -9.96 -5.48
CA TRP A 149 -7.28 -10.99 -4.93
C TRP A 149 -7.14 -12.28 -5.75
N ILE A 150 -7.95 -12.46 -6.80
CA ILE A 150 -7.96 -13.71 -7.57
C ILE A 150 -6.69 -13.82 -8.43
N PRO A 151 -5.92 -14.93 -8.35
CA PRO A 151 -4.59 -15.01 -8.95
C PRO A 151 -4.57 -14.87 -10.48
N TYR A 152 -3.54 -14.25 -10.98
CA TYR A 152 -3.14 -14.20 -12.39
C TYR A 152 -2.15 -15.33 -12.70
N PRO A 153 -2.17 -16.00 -13.88
CA PRO A 153 -3.24 -15.97 -14.88
C PRO A 153 -4.37 -16.98 -14.57
N VAL A 154 -5.62 -16.55 -14.74
CA VAL A 154 -6.76 -17.46 -14.70
C VAL A 154 -7.13 -17.84 -16.14
N PRO A 155 -7.15 -19.12 -16.53
CA PRO A 155 -7.25 -19.55 -17.94
C PRO A 155 -8.53 -19.15 -18.67
N SER A 156 -9.57 -18.64 -18.00
CA SER A 156 -10.87 -18.38 -18.61
C SER A 156 -11.59 -17.13 -18.14
N ALA A 157 -10.99 -16.31 -17.30
CA ALA A 157 -11.60 -15.09 -16.77
C ALA A 157 -10.62 -13.91 -16.81
N SER A 158 -11.13 -12.69 -16.71
CA SER A 158 -10.32 -11.51 -16.45
C SER A 158 -9.55 -11.72 -15.16
N THR A 159 -8.27 -11.54 -15.23
CA THR A 159 -7.31 -11.78 -14.15
C THR A 159 -7.38 -10.66 -13.14
N ARG A 160 -7.22 -10.97 -11.86
CA ARG A 160 -7.28 -10.02 -10.75
C ARG A 160 -5.97 -10.03 -9.98
N TRP A 161 -5.44 -8.83 -9.71
CA TRP A 161 -4.04 -8.62 -9.38
C TRP A 161 -3.88 -7.27 -8.70
N ILE A 162 -2.73 -7.07 -8.10
CA ILE A 162 -2.27 -5.78 -7.63
C ILE A 162 -1.09 -5.30 -8.45
N GLY A 163 -1.03 -4.01 -8.74
CA GLY A 163 0.05 -3.41 -9.50
C GLY A 163 0.06 -3.82 -10.96
N GLN A 164 0.21 -2.88 -11.83
CA GLN A 164 0.39 -3.12 -13.26
C GLN A 164 1.57 -2.30 -13.75
N ASP A 165 2.55 -3.00 -14.29
CA ASP A 165 3.75 -2.46 -14.91
C ASP A 165 3.82 -2.95 -16.35
N VAL A 166 3.80 -2.03 -17.31
CA VAL A 166 3.78 -2.32 -18.76
C VAL A 166 5.03 -1.78 -19.46
N GLY A 167 6.04 -1.37 -18.69
CA GLY A 167 7.22 -0.66 -19.15
C GLY A 167 7.94 -1.26 -20.34
N GLU A 168 8.37 -2.48 -20.26
CA GLU A 168 9.12 -3.16 -21.33
C GLU A 168 8.22 -3.85 -22.37
N GLY A 169 6.94 -3.42 -22.47
CA GLY A 169 5.99 -3.98 -23.44
C GLY A 169 5.41 -5.31 -23.01
N GLN A 170 5.60 -5.71 -21.76
CA GLN A 170 4.94 -6.84 -21.11
C GLN A 170 3.99 -6.33 -20.02
N ASP A 171 2.83 -6.94 -19.90
CA ASP A 171 1.86 -6.63 -18.85
C ASP A 171 2.20 -7.44 -17.60
N ASN A 172 3.06 -6.88 -16.75
CA ASN A 172 3.53 -7.51 -15.52
C ASN A 172 2.60 -7.13 -14.37
N ARG A 173 2.23 -8.12 -13.57
CA ARG A 173 1.27 -7.97 -12.48
C ARG A 173 1.68 -8.85 -11.30
N MET A 174 1.37 -8.41 -10.10
CA MET A 174 1.67 -9.12 -8.86
C MET A 174 0.40 -9.78 -8.30
N ASN A 175 0.49 -10.98 -7.76
CA ASN A 175 -0.58 -11.59 -6.99
C ASN A 175 -0.46 -11.24 -5.50
N ILE A 176 -1.52 -11.44 -4.73
CA ILE A 176 -1.48 -11.23 -3.27
C ILE A 176 -0.49 -12.17 -2.59
N SER A 177 -0.32 -13.40 -3.09
CA SER A 177 0.70 -14.32 -2.59
C SER A 177 2.11 -13.77 -2.72
N ASP A 178 2.38 -13.12 -3.87
CA ASP A 178 3.68 -12.53 -4.18
C ASP A 178 3.92 -11.29 -3.29
N PHE A 179 2.88 -10.48 -3.08
CA PHE A 179 2.94 -9.36 -2.15
C PHE A 179 3.18 -9.82 -0.70
N VAL A 180 2.55 -10.90 -0.27
CA VAL A 180 2.82 -11.51 1.06
C VAL A 180 4.25 -12.03 1.15
N GLU A 181 4.81 -12.55 0.06
CA GLU A 181 6.22 -12.95 0.01
C GLU A 181 7.17 -11.76 0.14
N VAL A 182 6.78 -10.59 -0.37
CA VAL A 182 7.54 -9.34 -0.15
C VAL A 182 7.56 -8.95 1.32
N LEU A 183 6.46 -9.18 2.07
CA LEU A 183 6.33 -8.90 3.49
C LEU A 183 6.97 -10.01 4.34
N ASP A 184 8.21 -10.36 4.06
CA ASP A 184 8.93 -11.41 4.78
C ASP A 184 9.37 -10.99 6.19
N ASP A 185 10.07 -11.90 6.91
CA ASP A 185 10.51 -11.69 8.30
C ASP A 185 11.55 -10.55 8.45
N GLU A 186 12.11 -10.05 7.36
CA GLU A 186 13.08 -8.93 7.38
C GLU A 186 12.38 -7.57 7.29
N MET A 187 11.09 -7.54 6.91
CA MET A 187 10.30 -6.31 6.91
C MET A 187 9.84 -5.93 8.32
N PRO A 188 9.75 -4.63 8.63
CA PRO A 188 9.18 -4.21 9.90
C PRO A 188 7.68 -4.52 9.94
N HIS A 189 7.13 -4.63 11.15
CA HIS A 189 5.69 -4.63 11.33
C HIS A 189 5.13 -3.22 11.07
N PHE A 190 4.02 -3.12 10.33
CA PHE A 190 3.44 -1.83 9.93
C PHE A 190 2.29 -1.42 10.86
N ASP A 191 2.21 -0.14 11.19
CA ASP A 191 1.00 0.41 11.83
C ASP A 191 -0.21 0.30 10.89
N PHE A 192 0.04 0.49 9.60
CA PHE A 192 -0.98 0.34 8.57
C PHE A 192 -0.37 -0.09 7.24
N ILE A 193 -1.15 -0.88 6.47
CA ILE A 193 -0.99 -1.08 5.04
C ILE A 193 -2.25 -0.53 4.36
N MET A 194 -2.06 0.41 3.45
CA MET A 194 -3.10 1.00 2.62
C MET A 194 -2.90 0.60 1.17
N PHE A 195 -3.94 0.10 0.52
CA PHE A 195 -3.99 0.00 -0.92
C PHE A 195 -4.79 1.16 -1.50
N ASP A 196 -4.10 2.07 -2.17
CA ASP A 196 -4.72 3.09 -3.01
C ASP A 196 -4.91 2.54 -4.41
N ALA A 197 -5.86 1.60 -4.51
CA ALA A 197 -6.10 0.77 -5.69
C ALA A 197 -7.52 0.17 -5.64
N CYS A 198 -8.06 -0.19 -6.81
CA CYS A 198 -9.43 -0.70 -6.95
C CYS A 198 -9.61 -2.08 -6.32
N PHE A 199 -10.78 -2.34 -5.71
CA PHE A 199 -11.23 -3.65 -5.19
C PHE A 199 -10.34 -4.27 -4.11
N MET A 200 -9.53 -3.48 -3.43
CA MET A 200 -8.57 -4.01 -2.47
C MET A 200 -9.14 -4.18 -1.05
N MET A 201 -10.32 -3.65 -0.72
CA MET A 201 -10.98 -3.98 0.55
C MET A 201 -11.72 -5.31 0.44
N SER A 202 -10.98 -6.39 0.28
CA SER A 202 -11.49 -7.75 0.43
C SER A 202 -10.95 -8.39 1.71
N ILE A 203 -11.77 -9.23 2.34
CA ILE A 203 -11.37 -9.91 3.59
C ILE A 203 -10.22 -10.89 3.36
N GLU A 204 -10.12 -11.45 2.15
CA GLU A 204 -9.07 -12.38 1.77
C GLU A 204 -7.70 -11.69 1.74
N VAL A 205 -7.63 -10.49 1.19
CA VAL A 205 -6.39 -9.69 1.20
C VAL A 205 -6.03 -9.26 2.61
N ALA A 206 -7.00 -8.72 3.36
CA ALA A 206 -6.77 -8.30 4.74
C ALA A 206 -6.27 -9.47 5.62
N TYR A 207 -6.85 -10.65 5.44
CA TYR A 207 -6.42 -11.86 6.16
C TYR A 207 -5.02 -12.32 5.75
N ALA A 208 -4.68 -12.22 4.47
CA ALA A 208 -3.35 -12.58 3.99
C ALA A 208 -2.24 -11.72 4.60
N VAL A 209 -2.46 -10.41 4.75
CA VAL A 209 -1.46 -9.47 5.28
C VAL A 209 -1.54 -9.25 6.81
N ARG A 210 -2.48 -9.90 7.52
CA ARG A 210 -2.80 -9.62 8.93
C ARG A 210 -1.65 -9.72 9.91
N ASN A 211 -0.65 -10.56 9.62
CA ASN A 211 0.50 -10.76 10.50
C ASN A 211 1.56 -9.65 10.37
N TYR A 212 1.43 -8.77 9.37
CA TYR A 212 2.44 -7.78 9.02
C TYR A 212 2.00 -6.34 9.34
N THR A 213 0.73 -6.13 9.70
CA THR A 213 0.18 -4.80 9.97
C THR A 213 -0.87 -4.81 11.06
N ASP A 214 -1.00 -3.70 11.80
CA ASP A 214 -2.09 -3.52 12.77
C ASP A 214 -3.42 -3.15 12.11
N TYR A 215 -3.36 -2.38 11.02
CA TYR A 215 -4.55 -1.94 10.28
C TYR A 215 -4.37 -2.12 8.79
N TYR A 216 -5.44 -2.58 8.15
CA TYR A 216 -5.56 -2.71 6.71
C TYR A 216 -6.60 -1.72 6.18
N MET A 217 -6.25 -0.93 5.14
CA MET A 217 -7.11 0.09 4.56
C MET A 217 -7.23 -0.06 3.05
N GLY A 218 -8.43 0.10 2.49
CA GLY A 218 -8.67 0.08 1.05
C GLY A 218 -10.12 0.39 0.67
N CYS A 219 -10.42 0.26 -0.62
CA CYS A 219 -11.75 0.45 -1.19
C CYS A 219 -12.31 -0.89 -1.67
N PRO A 220 -13.59 -1.24 -1.33
CA PRO A 220 -14.22 -2.46 -1.83
C PRO A 220 -14.69 -2.33 -3.28
N THR A 221 -14.75 -1.11 -3.80
CA THR A 221 -15.17 -0.74 -5.15
C THR A 221 -13.99 -0.26 -5.97
N GLU A 222 -14.25 0.22 -7.19
CA GLU A 222 -13.25 0.98 -7.92
C GLU A 222 -12.89 2.25 -7.15
N ASN A 223 -11.60 2.56 -7.14
CA ASN A 223 -11.06 3.77 -6.53
C ASN A 223 -11.33 4.98 -7.42
N PRO A 224 -11.56 6.18 -6.86
CA PRO A 224 -11.49 7.40 -7.65
C PRO A 224 -10.18 7.52 -8.41
N GLY A 225 -10.22 7.97 -9.67
CA GLY A 225 -9.01 8.11 -10.49
C GLY A 225 -7.91 8.97 -9.84
N PRO A 226 -8.24 10.10 -9.18
CA PRO A 226 -7.25 10.90 -8.44
C PRO A 226 -6.68 10.25 -7.17
N GLY A 227 -7.12 9.06 -6.76
CA GLY A 227 -6.59 8.37 -5.58
C GLY A 227 -6.91 9.03 -4.24
N ALA A 228 -6.09 8.78 -3.24
CA ALA A 228 -6.21 9.42 -1.93
C ALA A 228 -5.84 10.92 -2.00
N PRO A 229 -6.54 11.81 -1.29
CA PRO A 229 -6.17 13.22 -1.21
C PRO A 229 -4.93 13.39 -0.33
N TYR A 230 -3.73 13.23 -0.91
CA TYR A 230 -2.47 13.14 -0.16
C TYR A 230 -2.12 14.43 0.60
N ASP A 231 -2.60 15.59 0.17
CA ASP A 231 -2.49 16.83 0.94
C ASP A 231 -3.15 16.74 2.33
N LYS A 232 -4.20 15.92 2.47
CA LYS A 232 -4.97 15.70 3.69
C LYS A 232 -4.54 14.44 4.44
N VAL A 233 -4.22 13.34 3.73
CA VAL A 233 -3.89 12.07 4.40
C VAL A 233 -2.43 12.00 4.86
N VAL A 234 -1.47 12.60 4.15
CA VAL A 234 -0.06 12.58 4.55
C VAL A 234 0.18 13.12 5.96
N PRO A 235 -0.40 14.26 6.39
CA PRO A 235 -0.23 14.72 7.77
C PRO A 235 -0.79 13.75 8.83
N LEU A 236 -1.73 12.88 8.44
CA LEU A 236 -2.37 11.91 9.33
C LEU A 236 -1.58 10.61 9.42
N MET A 237 -0.79 10.25 8.39
CA MET A 237 0.05 9.04 8.35
C MET A 237 0.99 8.96 9.56
N PHE A 238 1.43 10.11 10.08
CA PHE A 238 2.38 10.23 11.19
C PHE A 238 1.73 10.31 12.57
N LYS A 239 0.40 10.20 12.63
CA LYS A 239 -0.34 10.25 13.90
C LYS A 239 -0.61 8.85 14.46
N GLN A 240 -0.86 8.79 15.76
CA GLN A 240 -1.41 7.60 16.38
C GLN A 240 -2.83 7.35 15.84
N GLY A 241 -3.16 6.09 15.52
CA GLY A 241 -4.43 5.73 14.91
C GLY A 241 -4.59 6.25 13.47
N ALA A 242 -3.50 6.35 12.74
CA ALA A 242 -3.41 6.91 11.39
C ALA A 242 -4.48 6.37 10.45
N ALA A 243 -4.64 5.05 10.36
CA ALA A 243 -5.49 4.40 9.37
C ALA A 243 -6.95 4.90 9.39
N VAL A 244 -7.56 5.01 10.58
CA VAL A 244 -8.95 5.49 10.72
C VAL A 244 -9.06 6.96 10.33
N GLN A 245 -8.11 7.81 10.78
CA GLN A 245 -8.11 9.23 10.45
C GLN A 245 -7.88 9.47 8.94
N MET A 246 -7.02 8.69 8.31
CA MET A 246 -6.77 8.73 6.87
C MET A 246 -8.02 8.34 6.07
N ALA A 247 -8.69 7.25 6.46
CA ALA A 247 -9.92 6.79 5.81
C ALA A 247 -11.06 7.82 5.95
N GLU A 248 -11.18 8.44 7.12
CA GLU A 248 -12.16 9.51 7.35
C GLU A 248 -11.87 10.73 6.46
N ALA A 249 -10.61 11.16 6.38
CA ALA A 249 -10.22 12.29 5.54
C ALA A 249 -10.42 11.98 4.04
N TYR A 250 -10.12 10.74 3.63
CA TYR A 250 -10.35 10.27 2.27
C TYR A 250 -11.84 10.32 1.91
N PHE A 251 -12.68 9.68 2.72
CA PHE A 251 -14.12 9.68 2.49
C PHE A 251 -14.68 11.11 2.45
N ASN A 252 -14.36 11.94 3.44
CA ASN A 252 -14.90 13.30 3.54
C ASN A 252 -14.54 14.14 2.31
N HIS A 253 -13.33 14.02 1.78
CA HIS A 253 -12.90 14.73 0.57
C HIS A 253 -13.82 14.43 -0.63
N TYR A 254 -14.11 13.16 -0.88
CA TYR A 254 -14.96 12.77 -1.99
C TYR A 254 -16.44 13.01 -1.73
N ASN A 255 -16.88 12.83 -0.49
CA ASN A 255 -18.27 13.09 -0.10
C ASN A 255 -18.65 14.58 -0.23
N GLU A 256 -17.72 15.49 0.03
CA GLU A 256 -17.93 16.93 -0.19
C GLU A 256 -18.20 17.28 -1.66
N ASN A 257 -17.59 16.54 -2.57
CA ASN A 257 -17.73 16.72 -4.03
C ASN A 257 -18.79 15.84 -4.65
N TYR A 258 -19.32 14.87 -3.90
CA TYR A 258 -20.29 13.88 -4.41
C TYR A 258 -21.56 14.53 -4.95
N LYS A 259 -21.95 14.15 -6.17
CA LYS A 259 -23.18 14.58 -6.82
C LYS A 259 -23.78 13.43 -7.62
N ALA A 260 -24.74 12.72 -7.02
CA ALA A 260 -25.43 11.64 -7.70
C ALA A 260 -26.03 12.12 -9.03
N GLY A 261 -25.83 11.33 -10.10
CA GLY A 261 -26.37 11.65 -11.43
C GLY A 261 -25.58 12.67 -12.26
N VAL A 262 -24.48 13.23 -11.75
CA VAL A 262 -23.60 14.14 -12.51
C VAL A 262 -22.46 13.36 -13.18
N GLY A 263 -22.04 13.76 -14.37
CA GLY A 263 -20.87 13.20 -15.06
C GLY A 263 -19.59 13.38 -14.24
N ILE A 264 -18.66 12.46 -14.44
CA ILE A 264 -17.38 12.40 -13.72
C ILE A 264 -16.27 12.98 -14.60
N SER A 265 -15.39 13.77 -14.01
CA SER A 265 -14.12 14.18 -14.63
C SER A 265 -12.99 13.98 -13.64
N ASN A 266 -11.78 13.76 -14.16
CA ASN A 266 -10.59 13.64 -13.33
C ASN A 266 -10.25 14.91 -12.54
N ALA A 267 -10.70 16.07 -13.02
CA ALA A 267 -10.49 17.35 -12.35
C ALA A 267 -11.49 17.62 -11.20
N ASN A 268 -12.64 16.94 -11.20
CA ASN A 268 -13.68 17.13 -10.20
C ASN A 268 -14.45 15.82 -10.00
N TRP A 269 -13.90 14.93 -9.18
CA TRP A 269 -14.48 13.64 -8.93
C TRP A 269 -15.79 13.75 -8.15
N THR A 270 -16.89 13.46 -8.81
CA THR A 270 -18.25 13.54 -8.24
C THR A 270 -18.92 12.17 -8.12
N GLY A 271 -18.24 11.11 -8.53
CA GLY A 271 -18.80 9.77 -8.69
C GLY A 271 -19.04 9.01 -7.40
N GLY A 272 -18.50 9.49 -6.30
CA GLY A 272 -18.59 8.81 -5.01
C GLY A 272 -17.42 7.87 -4.76
N THR A 273 -17.35 7.37 -3.53
CA THR A 273 -16.34 6.42 -3.07
C THR A 273 -16.83 5.60 -1.89
N SER A 274 -16.18 4.49 -1.64
CA SER A 274 -16.36 3.67 -0.46
C SER A 274 -14.98 3.32 0.10
N VAL A 275 -14.77 3.47 1.40
CA VAL A 275 -13.50 3.20 2.05
C VAL A 275 -13.72 2.54 3.40
N ALA A 276 -12.83 1.60 3.76
CA ALA A 276 -12.92 0.91 5.04
C ALA A 276 -11.53 0.64 5.65
N VAL A 277 -11.54 0.39 6.97
CA VAL A 277 -10.36 0.00 7.75
C VAL A 277 -10.69 -1.22 8.59
N LEU A 278 -9.85 -2.23 8.48
CA LEU A 278 -9.89 -3.43 9.29
C LEU A 278 -8.76 -3.44 10.31
N LYS A 279 -9.06 -3.82 11.54
CA LYS A 279 -8.09 -4.11 12.59
C LYS A 279 -7.67 -5.58 12.46
N THR A 280 -6.44 -5.83 12.13
CA THR A 280 -5.98 -7.16 11.73
C THR A 280 -5.95 -8.17 12.87
N SER A 281 -5.70 -7.75 14.10
CA SER A 281 -5.70 -8.61 15.28
C SER A 281 -7.05 -9.27 15.56
N GLU A 282 -8.14 -8.79 14.97
CA GLU A 282 -9.49 -9.37 15.13
C GLU A 282 -9.84 -10.37 14.01
N LEU A 283 -8.99 -10.50 12.98
CA LEU A 283 -9.31 -11.27 11.78
C LEU A 283 -9.26 -12.80 12.01
N ASP A 284 -8.40 -13.30 12.89
CA ASP A 284 -8.37 -14.73 13.18
C ASP A 284 -9.68 -15.22 13.84
N ASN A 285 -10.21 -14.44 14.79
CA ASN A 285 -11.50 -14.73 15.39
C ASN A 285 -12.65 -14.67 14.37
N LEU A 286 -12.64 -13.64 13.52
CA LEU A 286 -13.61 -13.51 12.44
C LEU A 286 -13.52 -14.67 11.46
N ALA A 287 -12.31 -15.13 11.09
CA ALA A 287 -12.11 -16.24 10.19
C ALA A 287 -12.64 -17.57 10.75
N ILE A 288 -12.41 -17.83 12.05
CA ILE A 288 -12.93 -19.02 12.73
C ILE A 288 -14.46 -19.05 12.64
N LEU A 289 -15.13 -17.95 12.98
CA LEU A 289 -16.60 -17.87 12.94
C LEU A 289 -17.13 -17.94 11.51
N THR A 290 -16.45 -17.33 10.57
CA THR A 290 -16.81 -17.39 9.14
C THR A 290 -16.71 -18.80 8.60
N ASN A 291 -15.65 -19.53 8.94
CA ASN A 291 -15.47 -20.92 8.51
C ASN A 291 -16.58 -21.86 9.07
N GLN A 292 -17.11 -21.60 10.24
CA GLN A 292 -18.23 -22.35 10.78
C GLN A 292 -19.51 -22.20 9.96
N VAL A 293 -19.70 -21.00 9.41
CA VAL A 293 -20.89 -20.65 8.60
C VAL A 293 -20.78 -21.14 7.16
N LEU A 294 -19.62 -20.97 6.53
CA LEU A 294 -19.38 -21.31 5.12
C LEU A 294 -19.28 -22.83 4.84
N GLN A 295 -19.73 -23.68 5.76
CA GLN A 295 -19.87 -25.12 5.54
C GLN A 295 -21.15 -25.46 4.69
N THR A 296 -21.98 -24.47 4.40
CA THR A 296 -23.21 -24.64 3.63
C THR A 296 -22.92 -24.49 2.14
N ASP A 297 -23.35 -25.44 1.36
CA ASP A 297 -23.30 -25.35 -0.10
C ASP A 297 -24.22 -24.23 -0.59
N VAL A 298 -23.65 -23.30 -1.35
CA VAL A 298 -24.35 -22.22 -2.02
C VAL A 298 -23.83 -22.10 -3.45
N THR A 299 -24.72 -21.93 -4.39
CA THR A 299 -24.35 -21.78 -5.80
C THR A 299 -24.02 -20.33 -6.12
N LEU A 300 -23.18 -20.10 -7.14
CA LEU A 300 -22.90 -18.76 -7.65
C LEU A 300 -24.17 -18.05 -8.15
N GLU A 301 -25.15 -18.79 -8.69
CA GLU A 301 -26.43 -18.25 -9.13
C GLU A 301 -27.23 -17.71 -7.94
N GLU A 302 -27.29 -18.45 -6.84
CA GLU A 302 -27.94 -18.01 -5.59
C GLU A 302 -27.25 -16.76 -5.00
N LEU A 303 -25.93 -16.72 -4.98
CA LEU A 303 -25.20 -15.52 -4.52
C LEU A 303 -25.55 -14.32 -5.38
N ARG A 304 -25.49 -14.44 -6.70
CA ARG A 304 -25.83 -13.35 -7.63
C ARG A 304 -27.27 -12.87 -7.52
N ALA A 305 -28.19 -13.75 -7.15
CA ALA A 305 -29.61 -13.41 -7.02
C ALA A 305 -29.92 -12.68 -5.70
N ASN A 306 -29.13 -12.91 -4.63
CA ASN A 306 -29.52 -12.52 -3.27
C ASN A 306 -28.51 -11.60 -2.58
N ILE A 307 -27.24 -11.54 -3.06
CA ILE A 307 -26.16 -10.83 -2.39
C ILE A 307 -25.68 -9.68 -3.26
N PHE A 308 -25.38 -8.55 -2.62
CA PHE A 308 -24.78 -7.41 -3.28
C PHE A 308 -23.42 -7.81 -3.87
N ASP A 309 -23.23 -7.50 -5.15
CA ASP A 309 -21.99 -7.77 -5.90
C ASP A 309 -21.32 -6.45 -6.26
N TYR A 310 -20.10 -6.25 -5.77
CA TYR A 310 -19.28 -5.07 -6.07
C TYR A 310 -18.73 -5.09 -7.51
N ASP A 311 -18.64 -6.28 -8.14
CA ASP A 311 -18.20 -6.41 -9.53
C ASP A 311 -19.36 -6.12 -10.49
N LYS A 312 -19.39 -4.93 -11.04
CA LYS A 312 -20.44 -4.49 -11.96
C LYS A 312 -20.16 -4.79 -13.43
N ARG A 313 -19.17 -5.58 -13.74
CA ARG A 313 -18.91 -6.01 -15.12
C ARG A 313 -20.05 -6.87 -15.63
N ILE A 314 -20.64 -6.47 -16.76
CA ILE A 314 -21.76 -7.18 -17.41
C ILE A 314 -21.31 -8.13 -18.52
N SER A 315 -20.00 -8.14 -18.86
CA SER A 315 -19.42 -8.91 -19.95
C SER A 315 -18.57 -10.09 -19.46
N LYS A 316 -17.97 -10.81 -20.41
CA LYS A 316 -17.01 -11.88 -20.14
C LYS A 316 -15.92 -11.41 -19.20
N GLY A 317 -15.82 -12.03 -18.04
CA GLY A 317 -14.86 -11.66 -17.00
C GLY A 317 -15.47 -11.23 -15.68
N HIS A 318 -16.82 -11.20 -15.60
CA HIS A 318 -17.50 -11.06 -14.33
C HIS A 318 -17.22 -12.28 -13.44
N ILE A 319 -16.58 -12.04 -12.31
CA ILE A 319 -16.25 -13.08 -11.32
C ILE A 319 -17.22 -12.98 -10.14
N GLY A 320 -17.49 -11.77 -9.68
CA GLY A 320 -18.28 -11.46 -8.50
C GLY A 320 -17.40 -11.18 -7.28
N TYR A 321 -17.60 -10.00 -6.67
CA TYR A 321 -17.11 -9.65 -5.35
C TYR A 321 -18.31 -9.42 -4.46
N PHE A 322 -18.70 -10.43 -3.73
CA PHE A 322 -19.93 -10.42 -2.95
C PHE A 322 -19.71 -9.80 -1.58
N ASP A 323 -20.71 -9.05 -1.12
CA ASP A 323 -20.71 -8.49 0.23
C ASP A 323 -20.66 -9.59 1.29
N MET A 324 -19.59 -9.63 2.05
CA MET A 324 -19.37 -10.67 3.06
C MET A 324 -20.49 -10.70 4.11
N GLN A 325 -20.92 -9.52 4.58
CA GLN A 325 -21.99 -9.45 5.57
C GLN A 325 -23.30 -9.98 5.00
N GLY A 326 -23.59 -9.66 3.75
CA GLY A 326 -24.74 -10.17 3.03
C GLY A 326 -24.72 -11.69 2.89
N ILE A 327 -23.55 -12.27 2.53
CA ILE A 327 -23.38 -13.74 2.46
C ILE A 327 -23.72 -14.39 3.80
N ILE A 328 -23.08 -13.91 4.87
CA ILE A 328 -23.26 -14.53 6.19
C ILE A 328 -24.69 -14.38 6.68
N GLN A 329 -25.32 -13.24 6.46
CA GLN A 329 -26.73 -13.02 6.81
C GLN A 329 -27.67 -13.95 6.03
N TYR A 330 -27.35 -14.23 4.76
CA TYR A 330 -28.16 -15.13 3.91
C TYR A 330 -28.00 -16.60 4.33
N LEU A 331 -26.82 -17.01 4.76
CA LEU A 331 -26.51 -18.42 5.04
C LEU A 331 -26.81 -18.84 6.48
N THR A 332 -27.11 -17.91 7.40
CA THR A 332 -27.21 -18.20 8.84
C THR A 332 -28.56 -17.91 9.43
N SER A 333 -28.84 -18.50 10.59
CA SER A 333 -29.93 -18.07 11.47
C SER A 333 -29.61 -16.70 12.11
N ASP A 334 -30.63 -15.99 12.58
CA ASP A 334 -30.47 -14.69 13.28
C ASP A 334 -29.51 -14.77 14.48
N VAL A 335 -29.46 -15.92 15.16
CA VAL A 335 -28.59 -16.13 16.32
C VAL A 335 -27.13 -16.24 15.90
N GLU A 336 -26.84 -17.05 14.90
CA GLU A 336 -25.50 -17.24 14.34
C GLU A 336 -24.98 -15.94 13.71
N TYR A 337 -25.82 -15.28 12.91
CA TYR A 337 -25.49 -13.98 12.33
C TYR A 337 -25.13 -12.95 13.41
N LYS A 338 -25.90 -12.87 14.48
CA LYS A 338 -25.62 -11.94 15.56
C LYS A 338 -24.27 -12.19 16.24
N MET A 339 -23.90 -13.44 16.44
CA MET A 339 -22.59 -13.82 16.99
C MET A 339 -21.45 -13.45 16.03
N TRP A 340 -21.58 -13.81 14.77
CA TRP A 340 -20.62 -13.47 13.74
C TRP A 340 -20.47 -11.95 13.59
N LYS A 341 -21.59 -11.22 13.60
CA LYS A 341 -21.62 -9.75 13.44
C LYS A 341 -20.88 -9.02 14.57
N GLN A 342 -20.82 -9.59 15.77
CA GLN A 342 -20.00 -9.01 16.85
C GLN A 342 -18.51 -9.05 16.51
N ALA A 343 -18.00 -10.20 16.04
CA ALA A 343 -16.60 -10.30 15.59
C ALA A 343 -16.31 -9.42 14.36
N PHE A 344 -17.24 -9.38 13.41
CA PHE A 344 -17.13 -8.50 12.25
C PHE A 344 -17.02 -7.02 12.66
N ASN A 345 -17.86 -6.57 13.61
CA ASN A 345 -17.82 -5.18 14.09
C ASN A 345 -16.55 -4.88 14.92
N SER A 346 -15.90 -5.90 15.52
CA SER A 346 -14.61 -5.72 16.18
C SER A 346 -13.48 -5.56 15.17
N ALA A 347 -13.56 -6.26 14.04
CA ALA A 347 -12.59 -6.18 12.97
C ALA A 347 -12.76 -4.92 12.10
N LEU A 348 -13.99 -4.58 11.72
CA LEU A 348 -14.31 -3.39 10.90
C LEU A 348 -14.39 -2.15 11.77
N VAL A 349 -13.27 -1.43 11.92
CA VAL A 349 -13.15 -0.29 12.83
C VAL A 349 -13.59 1.04 12.21
N TYR A 350 -13.60 1.11 10.89
CA TYR A 350 -14.14 2.24 10.13
C TYR A 350 -14.66 1.76 8.77
N TRP A 351 -15.78 2.31 8.34
CA TRP A 351 -16.21 2.27 6.96
C TRP A 351 -17.15 3.43 6.67
N ASN A 352 -17.13 3.90 5.44
CA ASN A 352 -18.11 4.87 4.96
C ASN A 352 -18.23 4.77 3.44
N THR A 353 -19.39 5.15 2.93
CA THR A 353 -19.71 5.12 1.49
C THR A 353 -20.62 6.28 1.13
N THR A 354 -20.44 6.82 -0.06
CA THR A 354 -21.46 7.70 -0.67
C THR A 354 -22.66 6.87 -1.07
N GLU A 355 -23.81 7.53 -1.32
CA GLU A 355 -25.06 6.86 -1.72
C GLU A 355 -24.85 5.97 -2.96
N LYS A 356 -24.07 6.45 -3.93
CA LYS A 356 -23.66 5.69 -5.12
C LYS A 356 -22.16 5.71 -5.27
N ASN A 357 -21.62 4.61 -5.79
CA ASN A 357 -20.20 4.48 -6.07
C ASN A 357 -19.93 4.56 -7.57
N TYR A 358 -18.70 4.95 -7.90
CA TYR A 358 -18.22 4.94 -9.26
C TYR A 358 -17.95 3.52 -9.75
N SER A 359 -18.27 3.25 -11.02
CA SER A 359 -17.76 2.10 -11.75
C SER A 359 -17.57 2.46 -13.22
N ALA A 360 -16.41 2.20 -13.78
CA ALA A 360 -16.14 2.29 -15.20
C ALA A 360 -16.85 1.18 -16.00
N PHE A 361 -17.35 0.14 -15.32
CA PHE A 361 -17.99 -1.03 -15.94
C PHE A 361 -19.50 -0.94 -15.99
N ALA A 362 -20.13 -0.02 -15.26
CA ALA A 362 -21.57 0.12 -15.18
C ALA A 362 -21.99 1.59 -15.12
N ASP A 363 -22.37 2.19 -16.21
CA ASP A 363 -22.88 3.57 -16.32
C ASP A 363 -22.35 4.57 -15.26
N TYR A 364 -21.11 4.33 -14.82
CA TYR A 364 -20.32 5.11 -13.87
C TYR A 364 -20.83 5.15 -12.42
N ARG A 365 -21.98 4.53 -12.09
CA ARG A 365 -22.51 4.53 -10.72
C ARG A 365 -23.37 3.32 -10.43
N PHE A 366 -23.34 2.89 -9.19
CA PHE A 366 -24.25 1.87 -8.64
C PHE A 366 -24.56 2.17 -7.17
N ASP A 367 -25.66 1.64 -6.70
CA ASP A 367 -26.12 1.82 -5.30
C ASP A 367 -25.42 0.89 -4.34
#